data_ccc0cc2f323ddb302d2cd24781a3824e
#
_entry.id   ccc0cc2f323ddb302d2cd24781a3824e
#
_cell.length_a   1.000
_cell.length_b   1.000
_cell.length_c   1.000
_cell.angle_alpha   90.00
_cell.angle_beta   90.00
_cell.angle_gamma   90.00
#
_symmetry.space_group_name_H-M   'P 1'
#
loop_
_entity.id
_entity.type
_entity.pdbx_description
1 polymer ?
#
loop_
_entity_poly.entity_id
_entity_poly.type
_entity_poly.pdbx_seq_one_letter_code
_entity_poly.pdbx_strand_id
1 'polypeptide(L)'
;MLFRSGGIIPEGPVLIYDFDNYYLGGVIAEYLAIQGFDVAYATPAGHASAWTIMTNEQPFVHQALHKHHVSIKTQSLLTGFDGEQAMLNNIFTGKEQMLAVRSVIIVGLRLPNDKLFQDVMSRSEEFADVGIKSVDRIGDALAAGALVHAVYAGHAYAQQLDHADNPLYLRDIPVADHVPGAVI
;
A
#
# COMPACT_ATOMS: atom_id res chain seq x y z
N MET A 1 1.74 -9.14 8.84
CA MET A 1 0.83 -10.06 8.14
C MET A 1 0.62 -11.28 9.02
N LEU A 2 -0.41 -11.23 9.88
CA LEU A 2 -0.57 -12.19 10.99
C LEU A 2 -0.77 -13.63 10.51
N PHE A 3 -1.55 -13.86 9.45
CA PHE A 3 -1.77 -15.22 8.96
C PHE A 3 -0.54 -15.82 8.27
N ARG A 4 0.31 -15.02 7.60
CA ARG A 4 1.55 -15.49 6.97
C ARG A 4 2.58 -16.00 7.99
N SER A 5 2.55 -15.46 9.20
CA SER A 5 3.41 -15.90 10.31
C SER A 5 2.80 -17.02 11.14
N GLY A 6 1.71 -17.66 10.67
CA GLY A 6 1.01 -18.71 11.41
C GLY A 6 0.14 -18.20 12.56
N GLY A 7 -0.18 -16.89 12.55
CA GLY A 7 -0.99 -16.26 13.59
C GLY A 7 -2.48 -16.60 13.46
N ILE A 8 -3.21 -15.80 12.68
CA ILE A 8 -4.66 -15.97 12.52
C ILE A 8 -4.94 -16.58 11.14
N ILE A 9 -5.65 -17.71 11.13
CA ILE A 9 -6.20 -18.31 9.90
C ILE A 9 -7.60 -17.73 9.71
N PRO A 10 -7.93 -17.14 8.54
CA PRO A 10 -9.26 -16.62 8.31
C PRO A 10 -10.30 -17.74 8.27
N GLU A 11 -11.52 -17.43 8.64
CA GLU A 11 -12.67 -18.30 8.36
C GLU A 11 -13.24 -17.95 7.00
N GLY A 12 -13.48 -18.93 6.17
CA GLY A 12 -14.05 -18.71 4.83
C GLY A 12 -15.59 -18.71 4.83
N PRO A 13 -16.25 -18.09 3.85
CA PRO A 13 -15.67 -17.36 2.69
C PRO A 13 -14.92 -16.09 3.07
N VAL A 14 -13.91 -15.71 2.28
CA VAL A 14 -13.00 -14.59 2.59
C VAL A 14 -13.13 -13.48 1.55
N LEU A 15 -13.24 -12.25 2.01
CA LEU A 15 -13.09 -11.07 1.15
C LEU A 15 -11.68 -10.48 1.30
N ILE A 16 -10.96 -10.35 0.20
CA ILE A 16 -9.78 -9.50 0.11
C ILE A 16 -10.24 -8.14 -0.38
N TYR A 17 -10.11 -7.11 0.46
CA TYR A 17 -10.37 -5.74 0.06
C TYR A 17 -9.03 -5.03 -0.20
N ASP A 18 -8.73 -4.79 -1.49
CA ASP A 18 -7.46 -4.21 -1.91
C ASP A 18 -7.61 -2.72 -2.25
N PHE A 19 -7.05 -1.89 -1.39
CA PHE A 19 -6.92 -0.45 -1.56
C PHE A 19 -5.47 -0.03 -1.91
N ASP A 20 -4.49 -0.92 -1.72
CA ASP A 20 -3.08 -0.72 -2.10
C ASP A 20 -2.90 -0.77 -3.63
N ASN A 21 -3.76 -1.55 -4.29
CA ASN A 21 -3.81 -1.71 -5.75
C ASN A 21 -2.51 -2.23 -6.38
N TYR A 22 -1.53 -2.68 -5.59
CA TYR A 22 -0.31 -3.29 -6.08
C TYR A 22 -0.46 -4.83 -6.08
N TYR A 23 0.63 -5.58 -6.03
CA TYR A 23 0.54 -7.05 -6.18
C TYR A 23 0.05 -7.79 -4.93
N LEU A 24 0.13 -7.17 -3.73
CA LEU A 24 -0.09 -7.88 -2.46
C LEU A 24 -1.50 -8.46 -2.32
N GLY A 25 -2.53 -7.70 -2.72
CA GLY A 25 -3.92 -8.16 -2.67
C GLY A 25 -4.15 -9.38 -3.58
N GLY A 26 -3.61 -9.33 -4.79
CA GLY A 26 -3.67 -10.46 -5.74
C GLY A 26 -2.97 -11.69 -5.21
N VAL A 27 -1.76 -11.56 -4.67
CA VAL A 27 -0.97 -12.68 -4.11
C VAL A 27 -1.69 -13.33 -2.92
N ILE A 28 -2.29 -12.52 -2.03
CA ILE A 28 -3.05 -13.06 -0.88
C ILE A 28 -4.29 -13.82 -1.37
N ALA A 29 -5.02 -13.25 -2.34
CA ALA A 29 -6.22 -13.86 -2.89
C ALA A 29 -5.89 -15.21 -3.57
N GLU A 30 -4.86 -15.25 -4.40
CA GLU A 30 -4.38 -16.47 -5.03
C GLU A 30 -3.95 -17.51 -3.99
N TYR A 31 -3.15 -17.11 -3.01
CA TYR A 31 -2.67 -18.02 -1.97
C TYR A 31 -3.82 -18.68 -1.21
N LEU A 32 -4.84 -17.91 -0.78
CA LEU A 32 -5.98 -18.45 -0.05
C LEU A 32 -6.85 -19.35 -0.94
N ALA A 33 -7.04 -18.98 -2.20
CA ALA A 33 -7.79 -19.80 -3.16
C ALA A 33 -7.09 -21.17 -3.41
N ILE A 34 -5.76 -21.19 -3.50
CA ILE A 34 -4.97 -22.43 -3.59
C ILE A 34 -5.13 -23.29 -2.32
N GLN A 35 -5.31 -22.68 -1.14
CA GLN A 35 -5.59 -23.40 0.10
C GLN A 35 -7.04 -23.92 0.21
N GLY A 36 -7.88 -23.66 -0.80
CA GLY A 36 -9.26 -24.15 -0.86
C GLY A 36 -10.29 -23.21 -0.22
N PHE A 37 -9.93 -21.98 0.08
CA PHE A 37 -10.91 -20.97 0.52
C PHE A 37 -11.75 -20.47 -0.67
N ASP A 38 -13.03 -20.20 -0.40
CA ASP A 38 -13.86 -19.39 -1.31
C ASP A 38 -13.47 -17.91 -1.12
N VAL A 39 -12.90 -17.33 -2.19
CA VAL A 39 -12.28 -16.00 -2.12
C VAL A 39 -12.98 -15.03 -3.06
N ALA A 40 -13.45 -13.91 -2.51
CA ALA A 40 -13.79 -12.73 -3.25
C ALA A 40 -12.66 -11.68 -3.12
N TYR A 41 -12.43 -10.94 -4.20
CA TYR A 41 -11.51 -9.83 -4.25
C TYR A 41 -12.29 -8.56 -4.61
N ALA A 42 -12.25 -7.53 -3.78
CA ALA A 42 -12.88 -6.25 -4.07
C ALA A 42 -11.87 -5.12 -4.05
N THR A 43 -12.05 -4.17 -4.96
CA THR A 43 -11.21 -2.97 -5.06
C THR A 43 -12.01 -1.80 -5.62
N PRO A 44 -11.76 -0.55 -5.18
CA PRO A 44 -12.31 0.63 -5.82
C PRO A 44 -11.72 0.88 -7.22
N ALA A 45 -10.56 0.29 -7.55
CA ALA A 45 -9.95 0.41 -8.87
C ALA A 45 -10.75 -0.32 -9.97
N GLY A 46 -10.43 0.00 -11.22
CA GLY A 46 -11.06 -0.64 -12.40
C GLY A 46 -10.59 -2.06 -12.67
N HIS A 47 -9.49 -2.48 -12.05
CA HIS A 47 -8.87 -3.79 -12.21
C HIS A 47 -8.31 -4.28 -10.88
N ALA A 48 -8.25 -5.60 -10.68
CA ALA A 48 -7.50 -6.18 -9.58
C ALA A 48 -6.01 -5.83 -9.73
N SER A 49 -5.36 -5.46 -8.61
CA SER A 49 -3.94 -5.07 -8.60
C SER A 49 -3.60 -4.04 -9.69
N ALA A 50 -4.37 -2.97 -9.79
CA ALA A 50 -4.37 -2.03 -10.92
C ALA A 50 -2.98 -1.44 -11.24
N TRP A 51 -2.13 -1.21 -10.22
CA TRP A 51 -0.78 -0.69 -10.40
C TRP A 51 0.19 -1.65 -11.12
N THR A 52 -0.13 -2.95 -11.16
CA THR A 52 0.70 -3.96 -11.84
C THR A 52 0.69 -3.80 -13.37
N ILE A 53 -0.15 -2.94 -13.91
CA ILE A 53 -0.09 -2.55 -15.32
C ILE A 53 1.24 -1.85 -15.66
N MET A 54 1.81 -1.10 -14.70
CA MET A 54 3.07 -0.38 -14.88
C MET A 54 4.29 -1.30 -14.94
N THR A 55 4.16 -2.53 -14.43
CA THR A 55 5.21 -3.56 -14.43
C THR A 55 4.93 -4.68 -15.44
N ASN A 56 3.84 -4.56 -16.22
CA ASN A 56 3.35 -5.60 -17.15
C ASN A 56 2.98 -6.94 -16.46
N GLU A 57 2.75 -6.94 -15.16
CA GLU A 57 2.37 -8.13 -14.40
C GLU A 57 0.85 -8.35 -14.33
N GLN A 58 0.04 -7.33 -14.63
CA GLN A 58 -1.42 -7.38 -14.49
C GLN A 58 -2.08 -8.57 -15.21
N PRO A 59 -1.70 -8.96 -16.46
CA PRO A 59 -2.29 -10.13 -17.11
C PRO A 59 -2.03 -11.42 -16.34
N PHE A 60 -0.86 -11.57 -15.72
CA PHE A 60 -0.49 -12.75 -14.95
C PHE A 60 -1.28 -12.82 -13.63
N VAL A 61 -1.44 -11.69 -12.95
CA VAL A 61 -2.27 -11.60 -11.74
C VAL A 61 -3.70 -11.99 -12.06
N HIS A 62 -4.30 -11.42 -13.12
CA HIS A 62 -5.66 -11.77 -13.52
C HIS A 62 -5.79 -13.24 -13.92
N GLN A 63 -4.81 -13.77 -14.67
CA GLN A 63 -4.80 -15.19 -15.05
C GLN A 63 -4.79 -16.09 -13.80
N ALA A 64 -3.98 -15.78 -12.80
CA ALA A 64 -3.91 -16.53 -11.55
C ALA A 64 -5.23 -16.48 -10.78
N LEU A 65 -5.81 -15.30 -10.61
CA LEU A 65 -7.08 -15.13 -9.91
C LEU A 65 -8.23 -15.89 -10.61
N HIS A 66 -8.33 -15.80 -11.93
CA HIS A 66 -9.34 -16.54 -12.70
C HIS A 66 -9.13 -18.04 -12.67
N LYS A 67 -7.88 -18.52 -12.77
CA LYS A 67 -7.52 -19.93 -12.68
C LYS A 67 -8.00 -20.57 -11.37
N HIS A 68 -7.94 -19.81 -10.29
CA HIS A 68 -8.35 -20.26 -8.96
C HIS A 68 -9.76 -19.79 -8.57
N HIS A 69 -10.58 -19.39 -9.54
CA HIS A 69 -12.01 -19.03 -9.37
C HIS A 69 -12.27 -17.90 -8.36
N VAL A 70 -11.31 -16.99 -8.17
CA VAL A 70 -11.51 -15.81 -7.32
C VAL A 70 -12.57 -14.90 -7.93
N SER A 71 -13.59 -14.55 -7.14
CA SER A 71 -14.66 -13.64 -7.57
C SER A 71 -14.19 -12.17 -7.49
N ILE A 72 -13.93 -11.55 -8.63
CA ILE A 72 -13.42 -10.17 -8.69
C ILE A 72 -14.55 -9.15 -8.74
N LYS A 73 -14.54 -8.18 -7.81
CA LYS A 73 -15.46 -7.05 -7.69
C LYS A 73 -14.67 -5.74 -7.82
N THR A 74 -14.59 -5.21 -9.02
CA THR A 74 -13.96 -3.90 -9.28
C THR A 74 -14.91 -2.76 -9.00
N GLN A 75 -14.39 -1.51 -8.94
CA GLN A 75 -15.20 -0.30 -8.73
C GLN A 75 -16.08 -0.39 -7.47
N SER A 76 -15.60 -1.09 -6.45
CA SER A 76 -16.35 -1.45 -5.26
C SER A 76 -15.65 -0.94 -4.01
N LEU A 77 -16.31 -0.06 -3.28
CA LEU A 77 -15.87 0.47 -2.00
C LEU A 77 -16.46 -0.39 -0.88
N LEU A 78 -15.61 -0.88 0.01
CA LEU A 78 -16.08 -1.53 1.24
C LEU A 78 -16.56 -0.47 2.23
N THR A 79 -17.83 -0.52 2.60
CA THR A 79 -18.48 0.46 3.48
C THR A 79 -18.78 -0.10 4.87
N GLY A 80 -18.81 -1.43 5.02
CA GLY A 80 -19.03 -2.07 6.31
C GLY A 80 -18.84 -3.58 6.27
N PHE A 81 -18.71 -4.16 7.45
CA PHE A 81 -18.68 -5.60 7.69
C PHE A 81 -19.25 -5.89 9.08
N ASP A 82 -20.22 -6.78 9.16
CA ASP A 82 -20.93 -7.12 10.41
C ASP A 82 -20.49 -8.47 11.01
N GLY A 83 -19.54 -9.16 10.39
CA GLY A 83 -19.07 -10.49 10.78
C GLY A 83 -19.65 -11.63 9.94
N GLU A 84 -20.69 -11.36 9.15
CA GLU A 84 -21.32 -12.32 8.24
C GLU A 84 -21.48 -11.81 6.81
N GLN A 85 -21.56 -10.49 6.65
CA GLN A 85 -21.72 -9.85 5.36
C GLN A 85 -20.83 -8.61 5.24
N ALA A 86 -20.19 -8.48 4.09
CA ALA A 86 -19.50 -7.26 3.69
C ALA A 86 -20.42 -6.41 2.80
N MET A 87 -20.49 -5.12 3.09
CA MET A 87 -21.23 -4.14 2.32
C MET A 87 -20.31 -3.46 1.31
N LEU A 88 -20.60 -3.62 0.04
CA LEU A 88 -19.84 -3.03 -1.06
C LEU A 88 -20.72 -2.02 -1.80
N ASN A 89 -20.20 -0.83 -2.06
CA ASN A 89 -20.86 0.19 -2.85
C ASN A 89 -20.11 0.43 -4.16
N ASN A 90 -20.81 0.39 -5.28
CA ASN A 90 -20.19 0.79 -6.56
C ASN A 90 -19.86 2.29 -6.54
N ILE A 91 -18.60 2.63 -6.83
CA ILE A 91 -18.08 4.01 -6.70
C ILE A 91 -18.70 5.01 -7.66
N PHE A 92 -19.29 4.55 -8.76
CA PHE A 92 -19.91 5.43 -9.76
C PHE A 92 -21.42 5.54 -9.60
N THR A 93 -22.08 4.44 -9.23
CA THR A 93 -23.56 4.39 -9.21
C THR A 93 -24.13 4.46 -7.79
N GLY A 94 -23.29 4.27 -6.77
CA GLY A 94 -23.72 4.12 -5.37
C GLY A 94 -24.54 2.85 -5.11
N LYS A 95 -24.64 1.94 -6.09
CA LYS A 95 -25.40 0.70 -5.92
C LYS A 95 -24.74 -0.17 -4.87
N GLU A 96 -25.53 -0.55 -3.87
CA GLU A 96 -25.09 -1.45 -2.81
C GLU A 96 -25.14 -2.92 -3.23
N GLN A 97 -24.18 -3.68 -2.76
CA GLN A 97 -24.13 -5.13 -2.88
C GLN A 97 -23.70 -5.72 -1.54
N MET A 98 -24.48 -6.66 -1.03
CA MET A 98 -24.10 -7.47 0.13
C MET A 98 -23.37 -8.73 -0.35
N LEU A 99 -22.28 -9.04 0.31
CA LEU A 99 -21.48 -10.23 0.03
C LEU A 99 -21.35 -11.06 1.31
N ALA A 100 -21.87 -12.28 1.29
CA ALA A 100 -21.76 -13.20 2.42
C ALA A 100 -20.29 -13.66 2.56
N VAL A 101 -19.63 -13.24 3.64
CA VAL A 101 -18.24 -13.60 3.97
C VAL A 101 -18.06 -13.69 5.47
N ARG A 102 -17.13 -14.53 5.92
CA ARG A 102 -16.81 -14.71 7.35
C ARG A 102 -15.56 -13.95 7.76
N SER A 103 -14.74 -13.55 6.81
CA SER A 103 -13.52 -12.79 7.07
C SER A 103 -13.29 -11.72 6.01
N VAL A 104 -12.79 -10.57 6.43
CA VAL A 104 -12.33 -9.50 5.56
C VAL A 104 -10.86 -9.24 5.82
N ILE A 105 -10.04 -9.35 4.77
CA ILE A 105 -8.62 -9.01 4.82
C ILE A 105 -8.43 -7.69 4.06
N ILE A 106 -8.06 -6.65 4.78
CA ILE A 106 -7.82 -5.33 4.21
C ILE A 106 -6.36 -5.23 3.79
N VAL A 107 -6.14 -4.98 2.51
CA VAL A 107 -4.84 -4.63 1.93
C VAL A 107 -4.88 -3.14 1.63
N GLY A 108 -4.33 -2.34 2.54
CA GLY A 108 -4.44 -0.90 2.50
C GLY A 108 -3.10 -0.19 2.61
N LEU A 109 -3.16 1.05 3.05
CA LEU A 109 -1.99 1.88 3.25
C LEU A 109 -1.00 1.24 4.23
N ARG A 110 0.27 1.33 3.90
CA ARG A 110 1.36 0.89 4.75
C ARG A 110 1.73 2.03 5.68
N LEU A 111 1.71 1.76 6.99
CA LEU A 111 2.18 2.72 7.97
C LEU A 111 3.69 2.58 8.13
N PRO A 112 4.45 3.68 8.14
CA PRO A 112 5.87 3.66 8.45
C PRO A 112 6.12 3.08 9.84
N ASN A 113 7.17 2.26 9.96
CA ASN A 113 7.66 1.84 11.27
C ASN A 113 8.71 2.85 11.76
N ASP A 114 8.25 3.98 12.27
CA ASP A 114 9.08 5.11 12.67
C ASP A 114 9.28 5.23 14.19
N LYS A 115 8.90 4.21 14.97
CA LYS A 115 8.97 4.23 16.42
C LYS A 115 10.35 4.63 16.92
N LEU A 116 11.43 4.06 16.37
CA LEU A 116 12.79 4.40 16.76
C LEU A 116 13.09 5.89 16.52
N PHE A 117 12.63 6.42 15.39
CA PHE A 117 12.81 7.86 15.11
C PHE A 117 12.07 8.71 16.14
N GLN A 118 10.83 8.38 16.46
CA GLN A 118 10.05 9.12 17.46
C GLN A 118 10.70 9.02 18.86
N ASP A 119 11.18 7.82 19.26
CA ASP A 119 11.85 7.61 20.54
C ASP A 119 13.15 8.43 20.62
N VAL A 120 13.94 8.52 19.54
CA VAL A 120 15.14 9.33 19.48
C VAL A 120 14.82 10.82 19.49
N MET A 121 13.85 11.27 18.69
CA MET A 121 13.45 12.68 18.63
C MET A 121 12.85 13.20 19.93
N SER A 122 12.23 12.35 20.72
CA SER A 122 11.72 12.72 22.06
C SER A 122 12.86 13.13 23.02
N ARG A 123 14.10 12.80 22.70
CA ARG A 123 15.31 13.13 23.45
C ARG A 123 16.22 14.11 22.69
N SER A 124 15.66 14.90 21.79
CA SER A 124 16.42 15.83 20.94
C SER A 124 17.20 16.89 21.74
N GLU A 125 16.76 17.20 22.96
CA GLU A 125 17.47 18.12 23.86
C GLU A 125 18.87 17.59 24.26
N GLU A 126 19.07 16.27 24.27
CA GLU A 126 20.34 15.62 24.61
C GLU A 126 21.32 15.55 23.42
N PHE A 127 20.90 15.90 22.19
CA PHE A 127 21.71 15.70 20.99
C PHE A 127 23.04 16.43 21.02
N ALA A 128 23.04 17.67 21.54
CA ALA A 128 24.24 18.47 21.65
C ALA A 128 25.28 17.83 22.57
N ASP A 129 24.85 17.24 23.69
CA ASP A 129 25.71 16.65 24.71
C ASP A 129 26.41 15.37 24.21
N VAL A 130 25.75 14.65 23.29
CA VAL A 130 26.27 13.38 22.73
C VAL A 130 26.81 13.56 21.29
N GLY A 131 26.85 14.78 20.77
CA GLY A 131 27.44 15.11 19.46
C GLY A 131 26.60 14.69 18.27
N ILE A 132 25.30 14.45 18.45
CA ILE A 132 24.36 14.20 17.36
C ILE A 132 23.99 15.52 16.69
N LYS A 133 24.25 15.67 15.38
CA LYS A 133 23.97 16.88 14.63
C LYS A 133 22.58 16.86 13.99
N SER A 134 22.16 15.73 13.46
CA SER A 134 20.84 15.52 12.87
C SER A 134 20.42 14.05 12.98
N VAL A 135 19.13 13.82 12.94
CA VAL A 135 18.52 12.48 12.82
C VAL A 135 17.44 12.56 11.78
N ASP A 136 17.59 11.77 10.74
CA ASP A 136 16.67 11.75 9.62
C ASP A 136 16.08 10.35 9.43
N ARG A 137 14.91 10.26 8.85
CA ARG A 137 14.31 8.99 8.41
C ARG A 137 14.13 9.00 6.90
N ILE A 138 14.46 7.89 6.27
CA ILE A 138 14.42 7.71 4.83
C ILE A 138 13.73 6.39 4.47
N GLY A 139 13.39 6.19 3.21
CA GLY A 139 12.78 4.97 2.72
C GLY A 139 11.48 4.62 3.47
N ASP A 140 11.30 3.35 3.81
CA ASP A 140 10.07 2.85 4.44
C ASP A 140 9.84 3.39 5.87
N ALA A 141 10.86 3.89 6.53
CA ALA A 141 10.71 4.56 7.82
C ALA A 141 10.07 5.96 7.68
N LEU A 142 10.19 6.59 6.51
CA LEU A 142 9.54 7.86 6.18
C LEU A 142 8.18 7.63 5.52
N ALA A 143 8.16 6.82 4.45
CA ALA A 143 6.96 6.51 3.68
C ALA A 143 7.11 5.12 3.05
N ALA A 144 6.39 4.14 3.59
CA ALA A 144 6.46 2.78 3.10
C ALA A 144 5.95 2.67 1.65
N GLY A 145 6.78 2.13 0.77
CA GLY A 145 6.50 2.09 -0.67
C GLY A 145 7.07 0.87 -1.37
N ALA A 146 7.25 0.97 -2.68
CA ALA A 146 7.96 -0.02 -3.46
C ALA A 146 9.48 0.10 -3.22
N LEU A 147 10.22 -1.00 -3.47
CA LEU A 147 11.66 -1.06 -3.27
C LEU A 147 12.42 0.08 -3.98
N VAL A 148 11.95 0.46 -5.17
CA VAL A 148 12.54 1.57 -5.93
C VAL A 148 12.52 2.90 -5.16
N HIS A 149 11.48 3.17 -4.39
CA HIS A 149 11.38 4.39 -3.60
C HIS A 149 12.38 4.39 -2.43
N ALA A 150 12.56 3.24 -1.77
CA ALA A 150 13.54 3.09 -0.71
C ALA A 150 14.97 3.26 -1.23
N VAL A 151 15.30 2.65 -2.36
CA VAL A 151 16.60 2.79 -3.03
C VAL A 151 16.85 4.25 -3.44
N TYR A 152 15.86 4.90 -4.05
CA TYR A 152 15.96 6.31 -4.44
C TYR A 152 16.17 7.23 -3.23
N ALA A 153 15.39 7.03 -2.15
CA ALA A 153 15.51 7.82 -0.93
C ALA A 153 16.90 7.69 -0.29
N GLY A 154 17.47 6.47 -0.25
CA GLY A 154 18.82 6.24 0.24
C GLY A 154 19.89 6.94 -0.60
N HIS A 155 19.76 6.88 -1.94
CA HIS A 155 20.67 7.55 -2.87
C HIS A 155 20.62 9.08 -2.75
N ALA A 156 19.40 9.63 -2.72
CA ALA A 156 19.18 11.07 -2.58
C ALA A 156 19.76 11.59 -1.27
N TYR A 157 19.51 10.90 -0.16
CA TYR A 157 20.04 11.25 1.15
C TYR A 157 21.56 11.21 1.18
N ALA A 158 22.19 10.16 0.64
CA ALA A 158 23.65 10.04 0.60
C ALA A 158 24.30 11.18 -0.19
N GLN A 159 23.68 11.64 -1.28
CA GLN A 159 24.20 12.77 -2.07
C GLN A 159 24.02 14.12 -1.37
N GLN A 160 23.10 14.22 -0.43
CA GLN A 160 22.82 15.46 0.30
C GLN A 160 23.60 15.57 1.60
N LEU A 161 24.15 14.47 2.11
CA LEU A 161 24.74 14.38 3.45
C LEU A 161 25.79 15.45 3.73
N ASP A 162 26.61 15.80 2.71
CA ASP A 162 27.69 16.77 2.82
C ASP A 162 27.37 18.12 2.12
N HIS A 163 26.16 18.29 1.61
CA HIS A 163 25.76 19.44 0.81
C HIS A 163 24.44 20.05 1.32
N ALA A 164 24.52 20.71 2.48
CA ALA A 164 23.34 21.33 3.12
C ALA A 164 22.60 22.35 2.22
N ASP A 165 23.29 22.90 1.23
CA ASP A 165 22.75 23.90 0.29
C ASP A 165 22.46 23.33 -1.11
N ASN A 166 22.66 22.01 -1.32
CA ASN A 166 22.37 21.44 -2.63
C ASN A 166 20.87 21.18 -2.71
N PRO A 167 20.13 21.89 -3.59
CA PRO A 167 18.73 21.59 -3.74
C PRO A 167 18.59 20.13 -4.12
N LEU A 168 17.63 19.44 -3.49
CA LEU A 168 17.17 18.11 -3.89
C LEU A 168 17.24 18.00 -5.41
N TYR A 169 17.80 16.91 -5.92
CA TYR A 169 17.68 16.60 -7.34
C TYR A 169 16.20 16.45 -7.66
N LEU A 170 15.64 17.54 -8.13
CA LEU A 170 14.22 17.77 -8.29
C LEU A 170 13.73 17.14 -9.60
N ARG A 171 14.00 15.84 -9.75
CA ARG A 171 13.47 15.07 -10.88
C ARG A 171 11.94 15.17 -10.99
N ASP A 172 11.27 15.39 -9.87
CA ASP A 172 9.82 15.30 -9.74
C ASP A 172 9.16 16.65 -9.40
N ILE A 173 9.84 17.78 -9.65
CA ILE A 173 9.17 19.08 -9.58
C ILE A 173 8.12 19.14 -10.68
N PRO A 174 6.87 19.46 -10.35
CA PRO A 174 5.85 19.73 -11.36
C PRO A 174 6.36 20.78 -12.36
N VAL A 175 6.18 20.51 -13.65
CA VAL A 175 6.65 21.42 -14.72
C VAL A 175 6.10 22.84 -14.54
N ALA A 176 4.93 22.98 -13.92
CA ALA A 176 4.30 24.25 -13.60
C ALA A 176 5.18 25.15 -12.70
N ASP A 177 5.96 24.57 -11.80
CA ASP A 177 6.80 25.32 -10.86
C ASP A 177 8.03 25.95 -11.55
N HIS A 178 8.33 25.52 -12.77
CA HIS A 178 9.47 26.01 -13.56
C HIS A 178 9.05 26.94 -14.71
N VAL A 179 7.75 27.17 -14.90
CA VAL A 179 7.27 28.09 -15.94
C VAL A 179 7.21 29.50 -15.34
N PRO A 180 8.08 30.44 -15.77
CA PRO A 180 8.02 31.82 -15.28
C PRO A 180 6.64 32.41 -15.56
N GLY A 181 5.94 32.83 -14.50
CA GLY A 181 4.61 33.43 -14.61
C GLY A 181 3.44 32.45 -14.52
N ALA A 182 3.65 31.16 -14.27
CA ALA A 182 2.58 30.26 -13.91
C ALA A 182 2.06 30.64 -12.51
N VAL A 183 0.84 31.13 -12.45
CA VAL A 183 0.10 31.37 -11.19
C VAL A 183 -0.67 30.10 -10.92
N ILE A 184 -0.36 29.43 -9.79
CA ILE A 184 -1.13 28.29 -9.27
C ILE A 184 -2.35 28.82 -8.53
#